data_f99e6c7cf51dff7766f8eeeb6873dbf1
#
_entry.id   f99e6c7cf51dff7766f8eeeb6873dbf1
#
_cell.length_a   1.000
_cell.length_b   1.000
_cell.length_c   1.000
_cell.angle_alpha   90.00
_cell.angle_beta   90.00
_cell.angle_gamma   90.00
#
_symmetry.space_group_name_H-M   'P 1'
#
loop_
_entity.id
_entity.type
_entity.pdbx_description
1 polymer ?
#
loop_
_entity_poly.entity_id
_entity_poly.type
_entity_poly.pdbx_seq_one_letter_code
_entity_poly.pdbx_strand_id
1 'polypeptide(L)'
;MKSKLQLKSVLAAGLVSLGLLASQQSIALPIVTYTYNFGTLIPGQVGPTPSATFATLDVTNNATNTSYTFLLTLLGNYNSIFGTSSKVDRVIFNTANGVDPISTTLTGTGNGVTSVTLVNNVTNVGNLGWDFGDNFPNSNSNKLTGGEHVSWIANFTNPQANPLLVSPSAGLHVQAIESLNGGSTWYQVSTPTINVPEPATLLLMGLGLIGLGFARKNRLTK
;
A
#
# COMPACT_ATOMS: atom_id res chain seq x y z
N MET A 1 24.23 58.82 -15.59
CA MET A 1 24.57 57.53 -16.20
C MET A 1 24.84 56.37 -15.19
N LYS A 2 24.59 56.56 -13.87
CA LYS A 2 24.89 55.55 -12.81
C LYS A 2 23.71 54.66 -12.40
N SER A 3 22.47 54.95 -12.82
CA SER A 3 21.27 54.18 -12.38
C SER A 3 20.95 52.93 -13.18
N LYS A 4 21.45 52.78 -14.40
CA LYS A 4 21.18 51.61 -15.24
C LYS A 4 22.03 50.35 -14.93
N LEU A 5 23.17 50.54 -14.22
CA LEU A 5 24.04 49.43 -13.85
C LEU A 5 23.54 48.69 -12.60
N GLN A 6 22.89 49.39 -11.71
CA GLN A 6 22.34 48.82 -10.45
C GLN A 6 21.16 47.86 -10.70
N LEU A 7 20.33 48.14 -11.72
CA LEU A 7 19.15 47.32 -12.00
C LEU A 7 19.49 45.97 -12.59
N LYS A 8 20.58 45.89 -13.37
CA LYS A 8 21.04 44.63 -14.01
C LYS A 8 21.66 43.67 -12.99
N SER A 9 22.36 44.19 -11.96
CA SER A 9 22.97 43.36 -10.93
C SER A 9 21.95 42.79 -9.96
N VAL A 10 20.88 43.51 -9.66
CA VAL A 10 19.78 43.01 -8.78
C VAL A 10 18.96 41.92 -9.49
N LEU A 11 18.75 42.06 -10.82
CA LEU A 11 18.04 41.01 -11.58
C LEU A 11 18.87 39.70 -11.69
N ALA A 12 20.18 39.83 -11.85
CA ALA A 12 21.06 38.67 -11.94
C ALA A 12 21.17 37.91 -10.60
N ALA A 13 21.26 38.66 -9.48
CA ALA A 13 21.29 38.07 -8.15
C ALA A 13 19.97 37.38 -7.78
N GLY A 14 18.83 37.96 -8.21
CA GLY A 14 17.50 37.34 -8.00
C GLY A 14 17.30 36.03 -8.75
N LEU A 15 17.79 35.93 -9.97
CA LEU A 15 17.70 34.70 -10.80
C LEU A 15 18.62 33.58 -10.28
N VAL A 16 19.79 33.92 -9.76
CA VAL A 16 20.73 32.93 -9.17
C VAL A 16 20.19 32.39 -7.85
N SER A 17 19.56 33.23 -7.03
CA SER A 17 18.97 32.76 -5.76
C SER A 17 17.71 31.87 -5.96
N LEU A 18 16.88 32.12 -6.99
CA LEU A 18 15.79 31.21 -7.35
C LEU A 18 16.30 29.87 -7.90
N GLY A 19 17.38 29.87 -8.66
CA GLY A 19 17.99 28.64 -9.19
C GLY A 19 18.62 27.75 -8.11
N LEU A 20 19.20 28.34 -7.07
CA LEU A 20 19.80 27.62 -5.95
C LEU A 20 18.77 27.04 -4.97
N LEU A 21 17.59 27.68 -4.83
CA LEU A 21 16.49 27.14 -4.02
C LEU A 21 15.77 25.96 -4.71
N ALA A 22 15.80 25.87 -6.04
CA ALA A 22 15.24 24.75 -6.77
C ALA A 22 16.10 23.46 -6.69
N SER A 23 17.39 23.58 -6.31
CA SER A 23 18.32 22.45 -6.32
C SER A 23 18.33 21.61 -5.03
N GLN A 24 17.50 21.94 -4.02
CA GLN A 24 17.46 21.23 -2.74
C GLN A 24 16.09 20.58 -2.44
N GLN A 25 15.20 20.48 -3.40
CA GLN A 25 14.03 19.64 -3.19
C GLN A 25 14.46 18.18 -3.31
N SER A 26 14.65 17.53 -2.16
CA SER A 26 14.59 16.07 -2.12
C SER A 26 13.23 15.69 -2.74
N ILE A 27 13.25 15.11 -3.93
CA ILE A 27 12.04 14.61 -4.57
C ILE A 27 11.53 13.48 -3.69
N ALA A 28 10.59 13.77 -2.80
CA ALA A 28 9.88 12.75 -2.06
C ALA A 28 9.23 11.82 -3.09
N LEU A 29 9.45 10.50 -2.95
CA LEU A 29 8.80 9.53 -3.80
C LEU A 29 7.28 9.66 -3.65
N PRO A 30 6.50 9.48 -4.72
CA PRO A 30 5.06 9.51 -4.61
C PRO A 30 4.57 8.42 -3.66
N ILE A 31 3.60 8.78 -2.81
CA ILE A 31 2.88 7.79 -2.00
C ILE A 31 1.89 7.12 -2.95
N VAL A 32 1.97 5.80 -3.07
CA VAL A 32 1.15 5.00 -3.97
C VAL A 32 0.47 3.90 -3.18
N THR A 33 -0.81 3.65 -3.44
CA THR A 33 -1.55 2.52 -2.90
C THR A 33 -1.81 1.50 -3.99
N TYR A 34 -1.46 0.26 -3.72
CA TYR A 34 -1.74 -0.91 -4.54
C TYR A 34 -2.84 -1.71 -3.88
N THR A 35 -3.96 -1.92 -4.57
CA THR A 35 -5.08 -2.73 -4.09
C THR A 35 -5.04 -4.10 -4.75
N TYR A 36 -4.97 -5.14 -3.95
CA TYR A 36 -4.97 -6.55 -4.33
C TYR A 36 -6.29 -7.19 -3.91
N ASN A 37 -6.90 -7.99 -4.80
CA ASN A 37 -8.20 -8.62 -4.58
C ASN A 37 -8.04 -10.13 -4.39
N PHE A 38 -8.52 -10.70 -3.28
CA PHE A 38 -8.56 -12.14 -3.05
C PHE A 38 -9.85 -12.73 -3.61
N GLY A 39 -9.73 -13.78 -4.42
CA GLY A 39 -10.87 -14.44 -5.04
C GLY A 39 -10.51 -15.78 -5.70
N THR A 40 -9.22 -16.16 -5.74
CA THR A 40 -8.74 -17.34 -6.45
C THR A 40 -7.99 -18.26 -5.50
N LEU A 41 -8.26 -19.57 -5.56
CA LEU A 41 -7.49 -20.57 -4.83
C LEU A 41 -6.03 -20.58 -5.29
N ILE A 42 -5.10 -20.75 -4.36
CA ILE A 42 -3.71 -21.08 -4.70
C ILE A 42 -3.69 -22.45 -5.41
N PRO A 43 -2.88 -22.64 -6.47
CA PRO A 43 -2.79 -23.91 -7.17
C PRO A 43 -2.54 -25.10 -6.22
N GLY A 44 -3.29 -26.19 -6.42
CA GLY A 44 -3.21 -27.38 -5.59
C GLY A 44 -4.00 -27.32 -4.27
N GLN A 45 -4.63 -26.20 -3.95
CA GLN A 45 -5.52 -26.07 -2.80
C GLN A 45 -6.95 -26.51 -3.16
N VAL A 46 -7.68 -27.02 -2.16
CA VAL A 46 -9.08 -27.44 -2.29
C VAL A 46 -9.94 -26.58 -1.36
N GLY A 47 -11.06 -26.07 -1.86
CA GLY A 47 -11.98 -25.27 -1.07
C GLY A 47 -13.06 -24.61 -1.91
N PRO A 48 -13.91 -23.77 -1.29
CA PRO A 48 -14.89 -22.97 -2.02
C PRO A 48 -14.20 -22.12 -3.11
N THR A 49 -14.82 -22.08 -4.29
CA THR A 49 -14.37 -21.21 -5.38
C THR A 49 -15.24 -19.94 -5.38
N PRO A 50 -14.76 -18.82 -4.85
CA PRO A 50 -15.53 -17.59 -4.82
C PRO A 50 -15.85 -17.09 -6.23
N SER A 51 -17.08 -16.68 -6.47
CA SER A 51 -17.49 -16.06 -7.75
C SER A 51 -17.14 -14.56 -7.81
N ALA A 52 -16.70 -13.98 -6.70
CA ALA A 52 -16.32 -12.58 -6.56
C ALA A 52 -15.22 -12.41 -5.52
N THR A 53 -14.56 -11.25 -5.54
CA THR A 53 -13.64 -10.82 -4.49
C THR A 53 -14.31 -10.91 -3.11
N PHE A 54 -13.64 -11.51 -2.14
CA PHE A 54 -14.12 -11.64 -0.77
C PHE A 54 -13.25 -10.90 0.25
N ALA A 55 -12.05 -10.50 -0.16
CA ALA A 55 -11.16 -9.68 0.65
C ALA A 55 -10.31 -8.79 -0.26
N THR A 56 -9.89 -7.64 0.29
CA THR A 56 -8.94 -6.72 -0.35
C THR A 56 -7.76 -6.48 0.56
N LEU A 57 -6.60 -6.27 -0.05
CA LEU A 57 -5.39 -5.86 0.63
C LEU A 57 -4.86 -4.59 -0.03
N ASP A 58 -4.87 -3.49 0.70
CA ASP A 58 -4.24 -2.25 0.27
C ASP A 58 -2.82 -2.18 0.85
N VAL A 59 -1.85 -1.89 -0.01
CA VAL A 59 -0.44 -1.74 0.36
C VAL A 59 0.01 -0.35 -0.06
N THR A 60 0.32 0.50 0.92
CA THR A 60 0.70 1.90 0.71
C THR A 60 2.14 2.13 1.19
N ASN A 61 3.00 2.65 0.32
CA ASN A 61 4.37 3.00 0.66
C ASN A 61 4.43 4.33 1.44
N ASN A 62 5.50 4.51 2.22
CA ASN A 62 5.89 5.84 2.69
C ASN A 62 6.78 6.55 1.62
N ALA A 63 7.09 7.82 1.86
CA ALA A 63 7.89 8.65 0.94
C ALA A 63 9.32 8.14 0.70
N THR A 64 9.82 7.21 1.51
CA THR A 64 11.18 6.64 1.41
C THR A 64 11.20 5.17 1.00
N ASN A 65 10.04 4.53 0.83
CA ASN A 65 9.89 3.10 0.57
C ASN A 65 10.56 2.19 1.62
N THR A 66 10.74 2.68 2.84
CA THR A 66 11.26 1.89 3.96
C THR A 66 10.19 1.36 4.89
N SER A 67 8.96 1.83 4.71
CA SER A 67 7.79 1.43 5.51
C SER A 67 6.57 1.34 4.61
N TYR A 68 5.78 0.30 4.82
CA TYR A 68 4.54 0.05 4.07
C TYR A 68 3.40 -0.17 5.04
N THR A 69 2.29 0.51 4.81
CA THR A 69 1.03 0.28 5.52
C THR A 69 0.23 -0.76 4.74
N PHE A 70 -0.19 -1.80 5.43
CA PHE A 70 -1.08 -2.84 4.94
C PHE A 70 -2.45 -2.65 5.57
N LEU A 71 -3.50 -2.75 4.77
CA LEU A 71 -4.90 -2.78 5.22
C LEU A 71 -5.59 -3.97 4.57
N LEU A 72 -5.84 -5.01 5.36
CA LEU A 72 -6.64 -6.16 4.93
C LEU A 72 -8.09 -5.94 5.36
N THR A 73 -9.00 -6.01 4.41
CA THR A 73 -10.45 -5.88 4.63
C THR A 73 -11.16 -7.14 4.14
N LEU A 74 -11.91 -7.80 4.99
CA LEU A 74 -12.81 -8.89 4.61
C LEU A 74 -14.18 -8.30 4.24
N LEU A 75 -14.63 -8.59 3.02
CA LEU A 75 -15.87 -8.03 2.50
C LEU A 75 -17.12 -8.72 3.11
N GLY A 76 -18.28 -8.08 2.96
CA GLY A 76 -19.53 -8.57 3.53
C GLY A 76 -19.98 -9.95 3.03
N ASN A 77 -19.52 -10.38 1.84
CA ASN A 77 -19.80 -11.69 1.28
C ASN A 77 -18.91 -12.82 1.84
N TYR A 78 -17.88 -12.52 2.64
CA TYR A 78 -16.95 -13.50 3.21
C TYR A 78 -17.68 -14.62 3.96
N ASN A 79 -18.57 -14.26 4.89
CA ASN A 79 -19.29 -15.24 5.70
C ASN A 79 -20.27 -16.11 4.89
N SER A 80 -20.81 -15.60 3.78
CA SER A 80 -21.67 -16.39 2.90
C SER A 80 -20.90 -17.42 2.06
N ILE A 81 -19.60 -17.19 1.84
CA ILE A 81 -18.71 -18.10 1.09
C ILE A 81 -18.14 -19.19 2.00
N PHE A 82 -17.70 -18.81 3.19
CA PHE A 82 -16.89 -19.65 4.05
C PHE A 82 -17.60 -20.17 5.31
N GLY A 83 -18.73 -19.55 5.67
CA GLY A 83 -19.44 -19.79 6.92
C GLY A 83 -19.09 -18.79 8.02
N THR A 84 -19.99 -18.63 8.98
CA THR A 84 -19.85 -17.64 10.07
C THR A 84 -18.77 -18.00 11.11
N SER A 85 -18.37 -19.27 11.16
CA SER A 85 -17.29 -19.76 12.02
C SER A 85 -15.90 -19.54 11.41
N SER A 86 -15.84 -19.27 10.11
CA SER A 86 -14.59 -19.10 9.39
C SER A 86 -13.83 -17.84 9.84
N LYS A 87 -12.53 -17.87 9.67
CA LYS A 87 -11.62 -16.80 10.07
C LYS A 87 -10.38 -16.77 9.21
N VAL A 88 -9.76 -15.61 9.12
CA VAL A 88 -8.42 -15.44 8.59
C VAL A 88 -7.44 -15.43 9.76
N ASP A 89 -6.39 -16.24 9.67
CA ASP A 89 -5.33 -16.32 10.69
C ASP A 89 -3.95 -15.95 10.17
N ARG A 90 -3.78 -15.89 8.84
CA ARG A 90 -2.49 -15.56 8.24
C ARG A 90 -2.64 -14.94 6.86
N VAL A 91 -1.74 -14.01 6.59
CA VAL A 91 -1.44 -13.54 5.23
C VAL A 91 0.04 -13.75 4.95
N ILE A 92 0.39 -14.11 3.72
CA ILE A 92 1.79 -14.35 3.28
C ILE A 92 2.07 -13.49 2.06
N PHE A 93 3.34 -13.13 1.88
CA PHE A 93 3.76 -12.17 0.87
C PHE A 93 5.00 -12.63 0.11
N ASN A 94 5.06 -12.23 -1.16
CA ASN A 94 6.23 -12.36 -2.01
C ASN A 94 6.67 -10.96 -2.45
N THR A 95 7.89 -10.57 -2.07
CA THR A 95 8.45 -9.25 -2.33
C THR A 95 9.34 -9.23 -3.57
N ALA A 96 9.49 -8.07 -4.18
CA ALA A 96 10.29 -7.91 -5.39
C ALA A 96 11.78 -8.31 -5.21
N ASN A 97 12.28 -8.25 -3.98
CA ASN A 97 13.69 -8.50 -3.66
C ASN A 97 13.91 -9.71 -2.74
N GLY A 98 12.86 -10.47 -2.41
CA GLY A 98 12.96 -11.59 -1.47
C GLY A 98 13.38 -11.14 -0.07
N VAL A 99 12.91 -9.98 0.39
CA VAL A 99 13.37 -9.35 1.64
C VAL A 99 12.27 -9.34 2.68
N ASP A 100 12.61 -9.81 3.88
CA ASP A 100 11.75 -9.77 5.04
C ASP A 100 11.73 -8.39 5.68
N PRO A 101 10.58 -7.93 6.24
CA PRO A 101 10.57 -6.77 7.11
C PRO A 101 11.30 -7.06 8.43
N ILE A 102 11.85 -6.02 9.04
CA ILE A 102 12.51 -6.12 10.36
C ILE A 102 11.51 -6.08 11.51
N SER A 103 10.33 -5.54 11.26
CA SER A 103 9.24 -5.49 12.24
C SER A 103 7.89 -5.29 11.57
N THR A 104 6.84 -5.76 12.23
CA THR A 104 5.45 -5.39 11.94
C THR A 104 4.80 -4.84 13.19
N THR A 105 3.93 -3.83 13.01
CA THR A 105 3.24 -3.15 14.12
C THR A 105 1.79 -2.94 13.77
N LEU A 106 0.89 -3.46 14.59
CA LEU A 106 -0.56 -3.24 14.46
C LEU A 106 -0.86 -1.74 14.58
N THR A 107 -1.64 -1.19 13.65
CA THR A 107 -2.00 0.23 13.64
C THR A 107 -3.49 0.48 13.76
N GLY A 108 -4.33 -0.49 13.41
CA GLY A 108 -5.78 -0.36 13.52
C GLY A 108 -6.50 -1.68 13.33
N THR A 109 -7.66 -1.80 13.96
CA THR A 109 -8.56 -2.97 13.82
C THR A 109 -10.01 -2.51 13.76
N GLY A 110 -10.79 -3.15 12.91
CA GLY A 110 -12.25 -2.96 12.88
C GLY A 110 -12.95 -3.72 14.01
N ASN A 111 -12.40 -4.85 14.46
CA ASN A 111 -12.87 -5.67 15.58
C ASN A 111 -11.82 -6.72 15.95
N GLY A 112 -11.73 -7.05 17.22
CA GLY A 112 -11.17 -8.29 17.78
C GLY A 112 -9.69 -8.61 17.57
N VAL A 113 -9.05 -8.22 16.47
CA VAL A 113 -7.63 -8.49 16.23
C VAL A 113 -6.79 -7.63 17.18
N THR A 114 -6.04 -8.26 18.06
CA THR A 114 -5.27 -7.57 19.12
C THR A 114 -3.77 -7.53 18.83
N SER A 115 -3.29 -8.29 17.84
CA SER A 115 -1.87 -8.35 17.48
C SER A 115 -1.70 -8.75 16.02
N VAL A 116 -0.57 -8.35 15.44
CA VAL A 116 -0.02 -8.87 14.20
C VAL A 116 1.38 -9.37 14.51
N THR A 117 1.70 -10.61 14.13
CA THR A 117 2.99 -11.21 14.42
C THR A 117 3.69 -11.58 13.13
N LEU A 118 4.84 -10.95 12.90
CA LEU A 118 5.71 -11.23 11.76
C LEU A 118 6.20 -12.69 11.78
N VAL A 119 6.15 -13.33 10.63
CA VAL A 119 6.70 -14.67 10.39
C VAL A 119 7.65 -14.60 9.20
N ASN A 120 8.91 -14.81 9.44
CA ASN A 120 9.93 -14.91 8.41
C ASN A 120 10.08 -16.35 7.94
N ASN A 121 10.65 -16.56 6.76
CA ASN A 121 10.89 -17.87 6.16
C ASN A 121 9.61 -18.72 6.07
N VAL A 122 8.58 -18.16 5.46
CA VAL A 122 7.32 -18.90 5.23
C VAL A 122 7.59 -20.08 4.32
N THR A 123 7.22 -21.28 4.79
CA THR A 123 7.34 -22.49 3.99
C THR A 123 6.44 -22.45 2.75
N ASN A 124 6.84 -23.19 1.71
CA ASN A 124 6.09 -23.27 0.46
C ASN A 124 4.61 -23.60 0.67
N VAL A 125 3.74 -22.75 0.15
CA VAL A 125 2.30 -22.96 0.06
C VAL A 125 1.94 -23.06 -1.42
N GLY A 126 1.34 -24.17 -1.84
CA GLY A 126 0.98 -24.42 -3.24
C GLY A 126 2.19 -24.52 -4.19
N ASN A 127 3.35 -24.99 -3.71
CA ASN A 127 4.63 -25.04 -4.43
C ASN A 127 5.15 -23.65 -4.86
N LEU A 128 4.67 -22.59 -4.23
CA LEU A 128 5.13 -21.22 -4.41
C LEU A 128 6.02 -20.83 -3.23
N GLY A 129 7.14 -20.15 -3.51
CA GLY A 129 7.98 -19.54 -2.48
C GLY A 129 7.33 -18.27 -1.97
N TRP A 130 7.39 -18.05 -0.66
CA TRP A 130 6.91 -16.85 0.00
C TRP A 130 8.00 -16.30 0.92
N ASP A 131 8.18 -14.99 0.95
CA ASP A 131 9.26 -14.38 1.71
C ASP A 131 8.89 -14.25 3.18
N PHE A 132 7.78 -13.57 3.48
CA PHE A 132 7.33 -13.38 4.85
C PHE A 132 5.82 -13.51 4.98
N GLY A 133 5.32 -13.45 6.20
CA GLY A 133 3.90 -13.42 6.49
C GLY A 133 3.60 -12.77 7.82
N ASP A 134 2.33 -12.48 8.02
CA ASP A 134 1.80 -11.94 9.26
C ASP A 134 0.68 -12.83 9.78
N ASN A 135 0.81 -13.27 11.03
CA ASN A 135 -0.21 -14.04 11.72
C ASN A 135 -1.13 -13.12 12.52
N PHE A 136 -2.41 -13.44 12.46
CA PHE A 136 -3.45 -12.83 13.28
C PHE A 136 -3.89 -13.79 14.39
N PRO A 137 -4.39 -13.30 15.53
CA PRO A 137 -4.99 -14.15 16.55
C PRO A 137 -6.13 -14.98 15.97
N ASN A 138 -6.21 -16.24 16.36
CA ASN A 138 -7.22 -17.16 15.85
C ASN A 138 -8.20 -17.66 16.92
N SER A 139 -8.20 -17.05 18.11
CA SER A 139 -9.19 -17.32 19.16
C SER A 139 -10.58 -16.82 18.76
N ASN A 140 -11.63 -17.43 19.30
CA ASN A 140 -13.00 -17.04 18.94
C ASN A 140 -13.36 -15.59 19.27
N SER A 141 -12.68 -14.98 20.24
CA SER A 141 -12.90 -13.58 20.66
C SER A 141 -12.07 -12.56 19.88
N ASN A 142 -10.98 -12.99 19.22
CA ASN A 142 -9.99 -12.11 18.59
C ASN A 142 -9.68 -12.53 17.16
N LYS A 143 -10.66 -13.03 16.43
CA LYS A 143 -10.51 -13.49 15.04
C LYS A 143 -10.87 -12.40 14.04
N LEU A 144 -10.32 -12.48 12.86
CA LEU A 144 -10.69 -11.65 11.72
C LEU A 144 -11.73 -12.40 10.86
N THR A 145 -12.94 -11.83 10.73
CA THR A 145 -14.08 -12.42 10.01
C THR A 145 -14.71 -11.43 9.03
N GLY A 146 -15.76 -11.87 8.32
CA GLY A 146 -16.42 -11.06 7.29
C GLY A 146 -16.95 -9.73 7.80
N GLY A 147 -16.68 -8.66 7.05
CA GLY A 147 -17.02 -7.29 7.37
C GLY A 147 -16.00 -6.57 8.25
N GLU A 148 -14.90 -7.23 8.62
CA GLU A 148 -13.87 -6.67 9.50
C GLU A 148 -12.61 -6.28 8.72
N HIS A 149 -11.75 -5.48 9.36
CA HIS A 149 -10.47 -5.10 8.80
C HIS A 149 -9.37 -5.08 9.86
N VAL A 150 -8.14 -5.18 9.39
CA VAL A 150 -6.94 -5.01 10.21
C VAL A 150 -5.90 -4.23 9.41
N SER A 151 -5.23 -3.27 10.06
CA SER A 151 -4.13 -2.56 9.45
C SER A 151 -2.86 -2.63 10.29
N TRP A 152 -1.73 -2.71 9.61
CA TRP A 152 -0.41 -2.75 10.25
C TRP A 152 0.64 -2.09 9.36
N ILE A 153 1.79 -1.78 9.95
CA ILE A 153 2.95 -1.25 9.25
C ILE A 153 4.05 -2.32 9.28
N ALA A 154 4.63 -2.60 8.11
CA ALA A 154 5.85 -3.37 7.97
C ALA A 154 7.02 -2.43 7.68
N ASN A 155 8.11 -2.55 8.45
CA ASN A 155 9.32 -1.73 8.30
C ASN A 155 10.47 -2.57 7.74
N PHE A 156 11.25 -1.97 6.84
CA PHE A 156 12.39 -2.59 6.17
C PHE A 156 13.66 -1.79 6.47
N THR A 157 14.79 -2.46 6.52
CA THR A 157 16.11 -1.81 6.74
C THR A 157 16.45 -0.84 5.61
N ASN A 158 16.13 -1.21 4.38
CA ASN A 158 16.47 -0.44 3.18
C ASN A 158 15.20 -0.12 2.38
N PRO A 159 15.23 0.92 1.52
CA PRO A 159 14.14 1.18 0.58
C PRO A 159 13.85 -0.03 -0.29
N GLN A 160 12.57 -0.38 -0.41
CA GLN A 160 12.09 -1.50 -1.21
C GLN A 160 11.59 -1.03 -2.58
N ALA A 161 11.41 -2.00 -3.49
CA ALA A 161 10.78 -1.75 -4.77
C ALA A 161 9.33 -1.24 -4.60
N ASN A 162 8.85 -0.53 -5.61
CA ASN A 162 7.46 -0.09 -5.68
C ASN A 162 6.89 -0.51 -7.07
N PRO A 163 5.99 -1.51 -7.14
CA PRO A 163 5.30 -2.19 -6.04
C PRO A 163 6.21 -3.06 -5.18
N LEU A 164 5.91 -3.12 -3.88
CA LEU A 164 6.62 -4.01 -2.94
C LEU A 164 6.40 -5.48 -3.31
N LEU A 165 5.15 -5.85 -3.59
CA LEU A 165 4.75 -7.24 -3.82
C LEU A 165 4.81 -7.59 -5.30
N VAL A 166 5.35 -8.76 -5.61
CA VAL A 166 5.43 -9.34 -6.96
C VAL A 166 4.66 -10.64 -7.06
N SER A 167 4.30 -11.05 -8.27
CA SER A 167 3.48 -12.25 -8.50
C SER A 167 4.22 -13.55 -8.17
N PRO A 168 3.61 -14.49 -7.38
CA PRO A 168 2.34 -14.35 -6.68
C PRO A 168 2.47 -13.39 -5.50
N SER A 169 1.63 -12.35 -5.44
CA SER A 169 1.89 -11.19 -4.57
C SER A 169 1.54 -11.42 -3.11
N ALA A 170 0.40 -12.02 -2.84
CA ALA A 170 -0.05 -12.35 -1.49
C ALA A 170 -0.93 -13.60 -1.47
N GLY A 171 -0.84 -14.35 -0.37
CA GLY A 171 -1.68 -15.49 -0.05
C GLY A 171 -2.42 -15.27 1.27
N LEU A 172 -3.69 -15.67 1.35
CA LEU A 172 -4.55 -15.53 2.51
C LEU A 172 -5.02 -16.89 2.99
N HIS A 173 -4.75 -17.21 4.26
CA HIS A 173 -5.18 -18.48 4.87
C HIS A 173 -6.53 -18.30 5.55
N VAL A 174 -7.51 -19.08 5.11
CA VAL A 174 -8.86 -19.13 5.68
C VAL A 174 -9.04 -20.45 6.40
N GLN A 175 -9.42 -20.38 7.67
CA GLN A 175 -9.66 -21.55 8.55
C GLN A 175 -11.13 -21.71 8.93
N ALA A 176 -11.46 -22.86 9.47
CA ALA A 176 -12.78 -23.23 9.98
C ALA A 176 -13.88 -23.04 8.91
N ILE A 177 -13.59 -23.45 7.67
CA ILE A 177 -14.51 -23.36 6.53
C ILE A 177 -15.60 -24.42 6.67
N GLU A 178 -16.87 -24.00 6.68
CA GLU A 178 -18.02 -24.89 6.87
C GLU A 178 -18.09 -25.99 5.83
N SER A 179 -17.94 -25.66 4.55
CA SER A 179 -17.98 -26.62 3.44
C SER A 179 -16.83 -27.62 3.44
N LEU A 180 -15.79 -27.39 4.24
CA LEU A 180 -14.64 -28.26 4.46
C LEU A 180 -14.69 -28.95 5.85
N ASN A 181 -15.84 -29.00 6.51
CA ASN A 181 -16.01 -29.54 7.86
C ASN A 181 -15.04 -28.91 8.88
N GLY A 182 -14.83 -27.61 8.82
CA GLY A 182 -13.90 -26.89 9.67
C GLY A 182 -12.45 -26.90 9.20
N GLY A 183 -12.18 -27.41 8.01
CA GLY A 183 -10.86 -27.39 7.38
C GLY A 183 -10.41 -25.97 6.97
N SER A 184 -9.27 -25.89 6.33
CA SER A 184 -8.66 -24.63 5.90
C SER A 184 -8.15 -24.71 4.46
N THR A 185 -7.97 -23.53 3.85
CA THR A 185 -7.38 -23.42 2.51
C THR A 185 -6.72 -22.07 2.30
N TRP A 186 -6.00 -21.93 1.20
CA TRP A 186 -5.28 -20.71 0.83
C TRP A 186 -5.83 -20.10 -0.45
N TYR A 187 -5.93 -18.80 -0.43
CA TYR A 187 -6.33 -17.97 -1.58
C TYR A 187 -5.20 -17.02 -1.96
N GLN A 188 -5.08 -16.74 -3.25
CA GLN A 188 -4.15 -15.76 -3.78
C GLN A 188 -4.89 -14.54 -4.35
N VAL A 189 -4.15 -13.46 -4.49
CA VAL A 189 -4.65 -12.22 -5.09
C VAL A 189 -4.59 -12.26 -6.62
N SER A 190 -5.45 -11.46 -7.24
CA SER A 190 -5.35 -11.07 -8.65
C SER A 190 -4.28 -9.98 -8.85
N THR A 191 -4.04 -9.59 -10.11
CA THR A 191 -3.19 -8.44 -10.45
C THR A 191 -3.71 -7.18 -9.71
N PRO A 192 -2.82 -6.39 -9.10
CA PRO A 192 -3.23 -5.20 -8.35
C PRO A 192 -3.77 -4.10 -9.26
N THR A 193 -4.67 -3.31 -8.73
CA THR A 193 -4.99 -1.98 -9.24
C THR A 193 -4.11 -0.93 -8.54
N ILE A 194 -3.70 0.08 -9.29
CA ILE A 194 -2.79 1.12 -8.78
C ILE A 194 -3.59 2.40 -8.58
N ASN A 195 -3.50 2.96 -7.39
CA ASN A 195 -4.05 4.27 -7.08
C ASN A 195 -2.92 5.23 -6.72
N VAL A 196 -2.59 6.12 -7.64
CA VAL A 196 -1.58 7.17 -7.45
C VAL A 196 -2.32 8.48 -7.21
N PRO A 197 -2.24 9.08 -6.01
CA PRO A 197 -2.79 10.43 -5.80
C PRO A 197 -2.16 11.41 -6.80
N GLU A 198 -2.96 12.30 -7.37
CA GLU A 198 -2.47 13.32 -8.29
C GLU A 198 -1.35 14.14 -7.61
N PRO A 199 -0.17 14.27 -8.25
CA PRO A 199 0.92 15.04 -7.68
C PRO A 199 0.48 16.47 -7.39
N ALA A 200 0.82 17.00 -6.21
CA ALA A 200 0.58 18.41 -5.86
C ALA A 200 1.20 19.40 -6.88
N THR A 201 2.08 18.90 -7.74
CA THR A 201 2.65 19.64 -8.88
C THR A 201 1.60 20.13 -9.87
N LEU A 202 0.48 19.40 -10.08
CA LEU A 202 -0.62 19.85 -10.94
C LEU A 202 -1.34 21.09 -10.33
N LEU A 203 -1.56 21.05 -9.01
CA LEU A 203 -2.11 22.20 -8.29
C LEU A 203 -1.15 23.40 -8.34
N LEU A 204 0.14 23.18 -8.10
CA LEU A 204 1.18 24.19 -8.15
C LEU A 204 1.34 24.77 -9.56
N MET A 205 1.28 23.94 -10.59
CA MET A 205 1.30 24.35 -11.98
C MET A 205 0.06 25.19 -12.33
N GLY A 206 -1.12 24.77 -11.87
CA GLY A 206 -2.36 25.56 -12.01
C GLY A 206 -2.27 26.94 -11.35
N LEU A 207 -1.79 27.00 -10.12
CA LEU A 207 -1.56 28.27 -9.40
C LEU A 207 -0.51 29.14 -10.09
N GLY A 208 0.57 28.53 -10.63
CA GLY A 208 1.60 29.24 -11.39
C GLY A 208 1.04 29.88 -12.65
N LEU A 209 0.21 29.16 -13.42
CA LEU A 209 -0.46 29.68 -14.62
C LEU A 209 -1.44 30.82 -14.29
N ILE A 210 -2.20 30.70 -13.21
CA ILE A 210 -3.09 31.76 -12.71
C ILE A 210 -2.26 33.01 -12.37
N GLY A 211 -1.15 32.85 -11.63
CA GLY A 211 -0.25 33.95 -11.29
C GLY A 211 0.33 34.67 -12.52
N LEU A 212 0.75 33.92 -13.54
CA LEU A 212 1.21 34.47 -14.81
C LEU A 212 0.10 35.22 -15.57
N GLY A 213 -1.13 34.71 -15.54
CA GLY A 213 -2.30 35.39 -16.13
C GLY A 213 -2.57 36.75 -15.50
N PHE A 214 -2.53 36.85 -14.17
CA PHE A 214 -2.68 38.13 -13.46
C PHE A 214 -1.51 39.09 -13.71
N ALA A 215 -0.27 38.60 -13.75
CA ALA A 215 0.89 39.43 -14.04
C ALA A 215 0.83 40.04 -15.44
N ARG A 216 0.32 39.31 -16.44
CA ARG A 216 0.14 39.82 -17.81
C ARG A 216 -0.96 40.89 -17.90
N LYS A 217 -2.11 40.67 -17.23
CA LYS A 217 -3.21 41.65 -17.22
C LYS A 217 -2.76 43.01 -16.72
N ASN A 218 -1.96 43.08 -15.65
CA ASN A 218 -1.47 44.32 -15.06
C ASN A 218 -0.45 45.08 -15.95
N ARG A 219 0.13 44.43 -16.97
CA ARG A 219 1.02 45.08 -17.96
C ARG A 219 0.28 45.69 -19.13
N LEU A 220 -0.94 45.26 -19.42
CA LEU A 220 -1.75 45.72 -20.54
C LEU A 220 -2.63 46.94 -20.17
N THR A 221 -2.71 47.30 -18.88
CA THR A 221 -3.49 48.41 -18.35
C THR A 221 -2.63 49.65 -18.00
N LYS A 222 -1.37 49.67 -18.40
CA LYS A 222 -0.46 50.84 -18.39
C LYS A 222 -0.10 51.23 -19.81
#